data_199ca91cf7f618c2ecfaad3fe77025a1
#
_entry.id   199ca91cf7f618c2ecfaad3fe77025a1
#
_cell.length_a   1.000
_cell.length_b   1.000
_cell.length_c   1.000
_cell.angle_alpha   90.00
_cell.angle_beta   90.00
_cell.angle_gamma   90.00
#
_symmetry.space_group_name_H-M   'P 1'
#
loop_
_entity.id
_entity.type
_entity.pdbx_description
1 polymer ?
#
loop_
_entity_poly.entity_id
_entity_poly.type
_entity_poly.pdbx_seq_one_letter_code
_entity_poly.pdbx_strand_id
1 'polypeptide(L)'
;QESRGLGDVYKRQTHRIPQEEFVAYQQLVSKADAVWHEAKERSDYALFEPYLQRIFDSCRRLAGCRQPEKDPYDAQLDQFERGLTRDTCDRFFAALRRDLVPLIEQVQAHADRVDDAPLHRDFPVAIQREFTDFVMGVMDIDRDHCIVGETEHPFTINFSRDDVRITTNYHADLVASSLYSVVHEGGHALYELHVGRELS
;
A
#
# COMPACT_ATOMS: atom_id res chain seq x y z
N GLN A 1 11.27 -27.91 4.90
CA GLN A 1 11.32 -27.92 6.39
C GLN A 1 11.49 -26.54 7.00
N GLU A 2 12.20 -25.60 6.38
CA GLU A 2 12.40 -24.24 6.90
C GLU A 2 11.12 -23.37 6.88
N SER A 3 10.25 -23.53 5.88
CA SER A 3 9.01 -22.77 5.79
C SER A 3 7.98 -23.12 6.88
N ARG A 4 7.96 -24.37 7.37
CA ARG A 4 7.11 -24.76 8.51
C ARG A 4 7.58 -24.15 9.82
N GLY A 5 8.89 -24.00 10.02
CA GLY A 5 9.46 -23.37 11.20
C GLY A 5 9.18 -21.86 11.30
N LEU A 6 9.12 -21.15 10.15
CA LEU A 6 8.79 -19.71 10.09
C LEU A 6 7.33 -19.46 10.51
N GLY A 7 6.38 -20.21 9.96
CA GLY A 7 4.97 -20.09 10.34
C GLY A 7 4.71 -20.35 11.83
N ASP A 8 5.46 -21.28 12.44
CA ASP A 8 5.38 -21.55 13.88
C ASP A 8 5.95 -20.43 14.75
N VAL A 9 7.02 -19.75 14.29
CA VAL A 9 7.58 -18.59 14.99
C VAL A 9 6.63 -17.42 14.98
N TYR A 10 6.04 -17.09 13.82
CA TYR A 10 5.03 -16.03 13.72
C TYR A 10 3.78 -16.32 14.55
N LYS A 11 3.25 -17.55 14.50
CA LYS A 11 2.14 -17.97 15.37
C LYS A 11 2.48 -17.78 16.86
N ARG A 12 3.65 -18.20 17.31
CA ARG A 12 4.09 -18.05 18.72
C ARG A 12 4.22 -16.57 19.11
N GLN A 13 4.71 -15.72 18.24
CA GLN A 13 4.84 -14.28 18.51
C GLN A 13 3.46 -13.61 18.61
N THR A 14 2.51 -13.96 17.72
CA THR A 14 1.15 -13.45 17.77
C THR A 14 0.41 -13.93 19.02
N HIS A 15 0.62 -15.19 19.46
CA HIS A 15 0.02 -15.73 20.68
C HIS A 15 0.55 -15.08 21.98
N ARG A 16 1.66 -14.33 21.95
CA ARG A 16 2.15 -13.57 23.11
C ARG A 16 1.37 -12.29 23.35
N ILE A 17 0.60 -11.82 22.38
CA ILE A 17 -0.24 -10.62 22.52
C ILE A 17 -1.51 -11.01 23.27
N PRO A 18 -1.83 -10.36 24.41
CA PRO A 18 -3.11 -10.54 25.06
C PRO A 18 -4.28 -10.22 24.09
N GLN A 19 -5.27 -11.09 24.06
CA GLN A 19 -6.42 -10.93 23.16
C GLN A 19 -7.11 -9.57 23.31
N GLU A 20 -7.25 -9.09 24.54
CA GLU A 20 -7.85 -7.79 24.83
C GLU A 20 -7.07 -6.62 24.23
N GLU A 21 -5.72 -6.66 24.26
CA GLU A 21 -4.86 -5.64 23.63
C GLU A 21 -5.00 -5.66 22.11
N PHE A 22 -5.04 -6.86 21.54
CA PHE A 22 -5.23 -7.00 20.09
C PHE A 22 -6.60 -6.47 19.65
N VAL A 23 -7.67 -6.83 20.34
CA VAL A 23 -9.04 -6.35 20.05
C VAL A 23 -9.13 -4.84 20.21
N ALA A 24 -8.56 -4.29 21.28
CA ALA A 24 -8.55 -2.84 21.53
C ALA A 24 -7.81 -2.09 20.40
N TYR A 25 -6.70 -2.63 19.92
CA TYR A 25 -5.96 -2.08 18.77
C TYR A 25 -6.79 -2.10 17.49
N GLN A 26 -7.44 -3.21 17.16
CA GLN A 26 -8.28 -3.32 15.95
C GLN A 26 -9.47 -2.33 16.00
N GLN A 27 -10.11 -2.19 17.16
CA GLN A 27 -11.17 -1.20 17.34
C GLN A 27 -10.68 0.24 17.21
N LEU A 28 -9.47 0.52 17.72
CA LEU A 28 -8.84 1.83 17.58
C LEU A 28 -8.56 2.16 16.11
N VAL A 29 -7.95 1.22 15.36
CA VAL A 29 -7.64 1.42 13.94
C VAL A 29 -8.91 1.65 13.13
N SER A 30 -9.94 0.83 13.33
CA SER A 30 -11.23 0.99 12.64
C SER A 30 -11.88 2.35 12.89
N LYS A 31 -11.82 2.87 14.13
CA LYS A 31 -12.33 4.21 14.44
C LYS A 31 -11.44 5.31 13.84
N ALA A 32 -10.12 5.11 13.90
CA ALA A 32 -9.17 6.07 13.38
C ALA A 32 -9.30 6.25 11.87
N ASP A 33 -9.63 5.19 11.14
CA ASP A 33 -9.86 5.23 9.70
C ASP A 33 -10.99 6.21 9.33
N ALA A 34 -12.15 6.10 9.97
CA ALA A 34 -13.27 7.02 9.75
C ALA A 34 -12.89 8.48 10.06
N VAL A 35 -12.16 8.70 11.17
CA VAL A 35 -11.72 10.05 11.57
C VAL A 35 -10.64 10.59 10.61
N TRP A 36 -9.79 9.72 10.08
CA TRP A 36 -8.79 10.10 9.09
C TRP A 36 -9.44 10.62 7.80
N HIS A 37 -10.47 9.94 7.29
CA HIS A 37 -11.22 10.42 6.12
C HIS A 37 -11.81 11.81 6.36
N GLU A 38 -12.49 12.03 7.48
CA GLU A 38 -13.04 13.34 7.84
C GLU A 38 -11.96 14.41 7.97
N ALA A 39 -10.87 14.10 8.67
CA ALA A 39 -9.73 15.02 8.86
C ALA A 39 -9.07 15.41 7.52
N LYS A 40 -8.95 14.44 6.60
CA LYS A 40 -8.41 14.67 5.26
C LYS A 40 -9.31 15.59 4.43
N GLU A 41 -10.63 15.33 4.38
CA GLU A 41 -11.60 16.18 3.68
C GLU A 41 -11.58 17.63 4.19
N ARG A 42 -11.45 17.78 5.51
CA ARG A 42 -11.43 19.10 6.18
C ARG A 42 -10.05 19.74 6.25
N SER A 43 -9.00 19.05 5.80
CA SER A 43 -7.60 19.45 6.00
C SER A 43 -7.29 19.81 7.48
N ASP A 44 -7.84 19.04 8.40
CA ASP A 44 -7.78 19.27 9.86
C ASP A 44 -7.00 18.11 10.55
N TYR A 45 -5.68 18.27 10.62
CA TYR A 45 -4.81 17.29 11.27
C TYR A 45 -5.11 17.13 12.78
N ALA A 46 -5.53 18.20 13.46
CA ALA A 46 -5.79 18.17 14.89
C ALA A 46 -6.93 17.20 15.26
N LEU A 47 -7.86 16.94 14.34
CA LEU A 47 -8.90 15.95 14.50
C LEU A 47 -8.33 14.52 14.56
N PHE A 48 -7.31 14.21 13.77
CA PHE A 48 -6.71 12.89 13.66
C PHE A 48 -5.55 12.64 14.64
N GLU A 49 -4.80 13.66 15.03
CA GLU A 49 -3.62 13.57 15.89
C GLU A 49 -3.80 12.69 17.13
N PRO A 50 -4.89 12.82 17.94
CA PRO A 50 -5.10 12.00 19.12
C PRO A 50 -5.24 10.50 18.82
N TYR A 51 -5.78 10.16 17.68
CA TYR A 51 -5.88 8.75 17.22
C TYR A 51 -4.53 8.23 16.79
N LEU A 52 -3.76 9.00 16.04
CA LEU A 52 -2.42 8.66 15.62
C LEU A 52 -1.49 8.39 16.81
N GLN A 53 -1.53 9.26 17.83
CA GLN A 53 -0.78 9.05 19.07
C GLN A 53 -1.13 7.72 19.74
N ARG A 54 -2.42 7.43 19.88
CA ARG A 54 -2.89 6.17 20.47
C ARG A 54 -2.50 4.94 19.66
N ILE A 55 -2.47 5.05 18.33
CA ILE A 55 -2.00 3.98 17.42
C ILE A 55 -0.53 3.71 17.70
N PHE A 56 0.34 4.73 17.74
CA PHE A 56 1.76 4.56 18.05
C PHE A 56 2.00 3.93 19.42
N ASP A 57 1.26 4.36 20.44
CA ASP A 57 1.38 3.80 21.79
C ASP A 57 0.93 2.34 21.82
N SER A 58 -0.11 1.97 21.08
CA SER A 58 -0.55 0.58 20.94
C SER A 58 0.49 -0.25 20.17
N CYS A 59 1.05 0.26 19.08
CA CYS A 59 2.11 -0.42 18.34
C CYS A 59 3.33 -0.72 19.22
N ARG A 60 3.75 0.22 20.08
CA ARG A 60 4.85 0.01 21.03
C ARG A 60 4.52 -1.10 22.03
N ARG A 61 3.30 -1.09 22.61
CA ARG A 61 2.88 -2.15 23.55
C ARG A 61 2.83 -3.51 22.87
N LEU A 62 2.24 -3.62 21.68
CA LEU A 62 2.16 -4.87 20.93
C LEU A 62 3.54 -5.41 20.54
N ALA A 63 4.46 -4.52 20.16
CA ALA A 63 5.85 -4.86 19.89
C ALA A 63 6.53 -5.45 21.14
N GLY A 64 6.36 -4.82 22.31
CA GLY A 64 6.86 -5.30 23.58
C GLY A 64 6.27 -6.65 24.00
N CYS A 65 5.01 -6.93 23.68
CA CYS A 65 4.41 -8.25 23.91
C CYS A 65 5.04 -9.34 23.01
N ARG A 66 5.31 -9.00 21.76
CA ARG A 66 5.86 -9.97 20.77
C ARG A 66 7.34 -10.29 21.01
N GLN A 67 8.14 -9.24 21.16
CA GLN A 67 9.61 -9.32 21.26
C GLN A 67 10.12 -8.33 22.31
N PRO A 68 9.93 -8.63 23.61
CA PRO A 68 10.28 -7.72 24.70
C PRO A 68 11.79 -7.40 24.78
N GLU A 69 12.61 -8.23 24.15
CA GLU A 69 14.07 -8.09 24.09
C GLU A 69 14.55 -7.11 23.02
N LYS A 70 13.70 -6.73 22.07
CA LYS A 70 14.04 -5.84 20.94
C LYS A 70 13.57 -4.41 21.18
N ASP A 71 14.22 -3.47 20.50
CA ASP A 71 13.66 -2.13 20.31
C ASP A 71 12.27 -2.27 19.66
N PRO A 72 11.23 -1.55 20.11
CA PRO A 72 9.89 -1.67 19.57
C PRO A 72 9.80 -1.43 18.05
N TYR A 73 10.64 -0.56 17.50
CA TYR A 73 10.66 -0.29 16.07
C TYR A 73 11.28 -1.45 15.29
N ASP A 74 12.39 -2.01 15.79
CA ASP A 74 13.01 -3.21 15.20
C ASP A 74 12.07 -4.42 15.27
N ALA A 75 11.31 -4.55 16.37
CA ALA A 75 10.28 -5.58 16.49
C ALA A 75 9.13 -5.40 15.47
N GLN A 76 8.83 -4.20 15.05
CA GLN A 76 7.88 -3.94 13.97
C GLN A 76 8.47 -4.26 12.59
N LEU A 77 9.72 -3.84 12.33
CA LEU A 77 10.42 -4.13 11.07
C LEU A 77 10.56 -5.64 10.83
N ASP A 78 10.88 -6.40 11.86
CA ASP A 78 11.04 -7.87 11.82
C ASP A 78 9.78 -8.62 11.35
N GLN A 79 8.59 -7.99 11.41
CA GLN A 79 7.35 -8.57 10.89
C GLN A 79 7.26 -8.52 9.38
N PHE A 80 7.87 -7.52 8.76
CA PHE A 80 7.88 -7.34 7.31
C PHE A 80 9.04 -8.10 6.67
N GLU A 81 10.20 -8.06 7.31
CA GLU A 81 11.37 -8.78 6.86
C GLU A 81 12.18 -9.24 8.07
N ARG A 82 12.37 -10.56 8.19
CA ARG A 82 13.06 -11.17 9.33
C ARG A 82 14.49 -10.67 9.45
N GLY A 83 14.80 -10.12 10.60
CA GLY A 83 16.13 -9.59 10.90
C GLY A 83 16.36 -8.16 10.42
N LEU A 84 15.35 -7.53 9.78
CA LEU A 84 15.43 -6.13 9.42
C LEU A 84 15.46 -5.27 10.68
N THR A 85 16.38 -4.31 10.72
CA THR A 85 16.57 -3.38 11.83
C THR A 85 16.58 -1.94 11.34
N ARG A 86 16.33 -1.01 12.27
CA ARG A 86 16.47 0.42 12.01
C ARG A 86 17.85 0.79 11.47
N ASP A 87 18.91 0.23 12.05
CA ASP A 87 20.29 0.47 11.59
C ASP A 87 20.49 0.06 10.11
N THR A 88 19.90 -1.07 9.71
CA THR A 88 19.93 -1.49 8.30
C THR A 88 19.17 -0.52 7.40
N CYS A 89 17.98 -0.09 7.83
CA CYS A 89 17.20 0.91 7.11
C CYS A 89 17.93 2.26 7.02
N ASP A 90 18.54 2.72 8.11
CA ASP A 90 19.27 3.99 8.15
C ASP A 90 20.44 4.00 7.16
N ARG A 91 21.22 2.91 7.11
CA ARG A 91 22.30 2.76 6.12
C ARG A 91 21.77 2.75 4.69
N PHE A 92 20.69 2.02 4.44
CA PHE A 92 20.07 1.95 3.11
C PHE A 92 19.55 3.31 2.66
N PHE A 93 18.78 4.00 3.51
CA PHE A 93 18.23 5.31 3.18
C PHE A 93 19.31 6.41 3.11
N ALA A 94 20.38 6.30 3.88
CA ALA A 94 21.53 7.20 3.73
C ALA A 94 22.18 7.06 2.35
N ALA A 95 22.34 5.82 1.86
CA ALA A 95 22.86 5.57 0.51
C ALA A 95 21.89 6.10 -0.57
N LEU A 96 20.59 5.82 -0.44
CA LEU A 96 19.59 6.35 -1.37
C LEU A 96 19.61 7.89 -1.43
N ARG A 97 19.62 8.55 -0.29
CA ARG A 97 19.67 10.02 -0.24
C ARG A 97 20.90 10.57 -0.95
N ARG A 98 22.06 9.98 -0.67
CA ARG A 98 23.33 10.42 -1.28
C ARG A 98 23.30 10.31 -2.80
N ASP A 99 22.72 9.22 -3.32
CA ASP A 99 22.83 8.88 -4.74
C ASP A 99 21.59 9.35 -5.53
N LEU A 100 20.41 9.26 -4.96
CA LEU A 100 19.14 9.54 -5.66
C LEU A 100 18.76 11.03 -5.61
N VAL A 101 18.99 11.73 -4.49
CA VAL A 101 18.61 13.14 -4.38
C VAL A 101 19.29 14.01 -5.43
N PRO A 102 20.62 13.92 -5.65
CA PRO A 102 21.27 14.67 -6.70
C PRO A 102 20.77 14.32 -8.13
N LEU A 103 20.37 13.07 -8.35
CA LEU A 103 19.79 12.67 -9.62
C LEU A 103 18.40 13.32 -9.81
N ILE A 104 17.56 13.32 -8.79
CA ILE A 104 16.24 13.98 -8.83
C ILE A 104 16.41 15.48 -9.10
N GLU A 105 17.36 16.15 -8.44
CA GLU A 105 17.67 17.57 -8.68
C GLU A 105 18.08 17.82 -10.13
N GLN A 106 18.91 16.95 -10.72
CA GLN A 106 19.29 17.04 -12.13
C GLN A 106 18.08 16.84 -13.08
N VAL A 107 17.20 15.89 -12.78
CA VAL A 107 15.97 15.68 -13.56
C VAL A 107 15.06 16.89 -13.47
N GLN A 108 14.86 17.44 -12.27
CA GLN A 108 14.03 18.62 -12.05
C GLN A 108 14.58 19.87 -12.76
N ALA A 109 15.91 20.03 -12.79
CA ALA A 109 16.56 21.12 -13.53
C ALA A 109 16.34 21.07 -15.06
N HIS A 110 15.81 19.96 -15.58
CA HIS A 110 15.50 19.77 -16.98
C HIS A 110 14.02 19.45 -17.24
N ALA A 111 13.16 19.65 -16.24
CA ALA A 111 11.72 19.36 -16.36
C ALA A 111 11.03 20.19 -17.45
N ASP A 112 11.55 21.39 -17.74
CA ASP A 112 11.10 22.26 -18.84
C ASP A 112 11.27 21.67 -20.24
N ARG A 113 12.09 20.62 -20.37
CA ARG A 113 12.29 19.90 -21.65
C ARG A 113 11.24 18.86 -21.94
N VAL A 114 10.38 18.55 -20.96
CA VAL A 114 9.29 17.58 -21.10
C VAL A 114 7.98 18.35 -21.22
N ASP A 115 7.34 18.26 -22.38
CA ASP A 115 5.99 18.82 -22.59
C ASP A 115 4.96 17.83 -22.07
N ASP A 116 4.41 18.10 -20.89
CA ASP A 116 3.34 17.33 -20.28
C ASP A 116 1.94 17.93 -20.49
N ALA A 117 1.84 19.06 -21.20
CA ALA A 117 0.57 19.70 -21.49
C ALA A 117 -0.49 18.78 -22.15
N PRO A 118 -0.12 17.76 -22.95
CA PRO A 118 -1.08 16.79 -23.45
C PRO A 118 -1.79 15.98 -22.37
N LEU A 119 -1.19 15.83 -21.16
CA LEU A 119 -1.76 15.08 -20.03
C LEU A 119 -2.69 15.93 -19.16
N HIS A 120 -2.66 17.26 -19.32
CA HIS A 120 -3.43 18.25 -18.55
C HIS A 120 -4.59 18.85 -19.35
N ARG A 121 -5.32 18.00 -20.06
CA ARG A 121 -6.52 18.37 -20.80
C ARG A 121 -7.75 17.93 -20.04
N ASP A 122 -8.92 18.37 -20.51
CA ASP A 122 -10.19 17.80 -20.05
C ASP A 122 -10.37 16.39 -20.64
N PHE A 123 -10.40 15.40 -19.74
CA PHE A 123 -10.63 13.99 -20.04
C PHE A 123 -11.89 13.53 -19.31
N PRO A 124 -13.07 13.58 -19.93
CA PRO A 124 -14.30 13.15 -19.28
C PRO A 124 -14.19 11.75 -18.68
N VAL A 125 -14.65 11.57 -17.44
CA VAL A 125 -14.53 10.29 -16.70
C VAL A 125 -15.12 9.12 -17.49
N ALA A 126 -16.21 9.34 -18.25
CA ALA A 126 -16.79 8.30 -19.10
C ALA A 126 -15.80 7.78 -20.14
N ILE A 127 -15.03 8.67 -20.78
CA ILE A 127 -14.01 8.30 -21.76
C ILE A 127 -12.83 7.59 -21.09
N GLN A 128 -12.45 8.03 -19.86
CA GLN A 128 -11.39 7.35 -19.12
C GLN A 128 -11.79 5.91 -18.73
N ARG A 129 -13.08 5.64 -18.44
CA ARG A 129 -13.56 4.28 -18.20
C ARG A 129 -13.47 3.40 -19.43
N GLU A 130 -13.87 3.89 -20.59
CA GLU A 130 -13.70 3.18 -21.86
C GLU A 130 -12.22 2.91 -22.16
N PHE A 131 -11.36 3.90 -21.88
CA PHE A 131 -9.92 3.74 -22.03
C PHE A 131 -9.33 2.72 -21.03
N THR A 132 -9.84 2.66 -19.81
CA THR A 132 -9.50 1.61 -18.83
C THR A 132 -9.81 0.21 -19.39
N ASP A 133 -10.99 0.01 -19.96
CA ASP A 133 -11.37 -1.27 -20.57
C ASP A 133 -10.44 -1.64 -21.75
N PHE A 134 -10.06 -0.65 -22.56
CA PHE A 134 -9.07 -0.83 -23.62
C PHE A 134 -7.70 -1.26 -23.07
N VAL A 135 -7.20 -0.57 -22.03
CA VAL A 135 -5.91 -0.89 -21.40
C VAL A 135 -5.92 -2.28 -20.79
N MET A 136 -7.01 -2.67 -20.11
CA MET A 136 -7.19 -4.02 -19.58
C MET A 136 -7.12 -5.08 -20.69
N GLY A 137 -7.71 -4.80 -21.84
CA GLY A 137 -7.62 -5.66 -23.03
C GLY A 137 -6.20 -5.74 -23.60
N VAL A 138 -5.45 -4.63 -23.64
CA VAL A 138 -4.04 -4.61 -24.07
C VAL A 138 -3.15 -5.43 -23.13
N MET A 139 -3.46 -5.42 -21.83
CA MET A 139 -2.75 -6.20 -20.80
C MET A 139 -3.17 -7.68 -20.79
N ASP A 140 -4.12 -8.10 -21.63
CA ASP A 140 -4.67 -9.46 -21.67
C ASP A 140 -5.26 -9.90 -20.33
N ILE A 141 -5.90 -8.98 -19.62
CA ILE A 141 -6.55 -9.26 -18.34
C ILE A 141 -7.98 -9.75 -18.58
N ASP A 142 -8.25 -10.98 -18.16
CA ASP A 142 -9.57 -11.59 -18.26
C ASP A 142 -10.60 -10.87 -17.37
N ARG A 143 -11.58 -10.23 -18.01
CA ARG A 143 -12.63 -9.45 -17.33
C ARG A 143 -13.69 -10.33 -16.64
N ASP A 144 -13.76 -11.61 -16.94
CA ASP A 144 -14.62 -12.54 -16.23
C ASP A 144 -14.05 -12.90 -14.85
N HIS A 145 -12.73 -12.71 -14.67
CA HIS A 145 -12.02 -13.01 -13.43
C HIS A 145 -11.41 -11.76 -12.76
N CYS A 146 -11.47 -10.59 -13.42
CA CYS A 146 -10.93 -9.33 -12.86
C CYS A 146 -11.91 -8.16 -13.03
N ILE A 147 -12.33 -7.57 -11.91
CA ILE A 147 -13.23 -6.42 -11.86
C ILE A 147 -12.42 -5.14 -11.55
N VAL A 148 -12.82 -4.02 -12.17
CA VAL A 148 -12.30 -2.68 -11.87
C VAL A 148 -13.34 -1.89 -11.09
N GLY A 149 -12.96 -1.38 -9.93
CA GLY A 149 -13.74 -0.45 -9.10
C GLY A 149 -13.09 0.94 -9.03
N GLU A 150 -13.75 1.85 -8.33
CA GLU A 150 -13.23 3.20 -8.04
C GLU A 150 -12.97 3.36 -6.55
N THR A 151 -11.85 4.02 -6.20
CA THR A 151 -11.50 4.36 -4.82
C THR A 151 -10.51 5.52 -4.78
N GLU A 152 -10.43 6.23 -3.65
CA GLU A 152 -9.43 7.30 -3.44
C GLU A 152 -7.99 6.81 -3.56
N HIS A 153 -7.72 5.59 -3.10
CA HIS A 153 -6.39 4.96 -3.15
C HIS A 153 -6.51 3.65 -3.92
N PRO A 154 -6.06 3.60 -5.17
CA PRO A 154 -6.03 2.37 -5.95
C PRO A 154 -5.33 1.23 -5.21
N PHE A 155 -5.89 0.03 -5.33
CA PHE A 155 -5.34 -1.18 -4.74
C PHE A 155 -5.82 -2.41 -5.51
N THR A 156 -5.10 -3.51 -5.33
CA THR A 156 -5.48 -4.84 -5.80
C THR A 156 -5.80 -5.74 -4.61
N ILE A 157 -6.87 -6.51 -4.70
CA ILE A 157 -7.21 -7.57 -3.76
C ILE A 157 -7.62 -8.82 -4.55
N ASN A 158 -7.21 -10.00 -4.07
CA ASN A 158 -7.63 -11.28 -4.60
C ASN A 158 -8.36 -12.09 -3.54
N PHE A 159 -9.44 -12.76 -3.94
CA PHE A 159 -10.14 -13.76 -3.13
C PHE A 159 -9.75 -15.17 -3.58
N SER A 160 -9.40 -15.31 -4.84
CA SER A 160 -8.80 -16.46 -5.45
C SER A 160 -8.14 -16.05 -6.77
N ARG A 161 -7.45 -16.98 -7.43
CA ARG A 161 -6.96 -16.75 -8.79
C ARG A 161 -8.06 -16.49 -9.83
N ASP A 162 -9.30 -16.84 -9.52
CA ASP A 162 -10.46 -16.67 -10.40
C ASP A 162 -11.35 -15.49 -9.95
N ASP A 163 -10.96 -14.73 -8.89
CA ASP A 163 -11.64 -13.51 -8.42
C ASP A 163 -10.59 -12.51 -7.94
N VAL A 164 -10.14 -11.64 -8.84
CA VAL A 164 -9.22 -10.55 -8.59
C VAL A 164 -9.95 -9.22 -8.78
N ARG A 165 -9.70 -8.24 -7.93
CA ARG A 165 -10.34 -6.93 -7.99
C ARG A 165 -9.30 -5.86 -7.87
N ILE A 166 -9.27 -4.96 -8.86
CA ILE A 166 -8.43 -3.78 -8.86
C ILE A 166 -9.28 -2.54 -8.74
N THR A 167 -8.70 -1.47 -8.26
CA THR A 167 -9.37 -0.18 -8.19
C THR A 167 -8.53 0.90 -8.86
N THR A 168 -9.18 1.95 -9.31
CA THR A 168 -8.56 3.13 -9.89
C THR A 168 -9.22 4.40 -9.38
N ASN A 169 -8.65 5.55 -9.71
CA ASN A 169 -9.20 6.86 -9.39
C ASN A 169 -9.25 7.73 -10.65
N TYR A 170 -10.42 8.30 -10.98
CA TYR A 170 -10.61 9.13 -12.17
C TYR A 170 -10.65 10.61 -11.80
N HIS A 171 -9.81 11.41 -12.44
CA HIS A 171 -9.79 12.86 -12.37
C HIS A 171 -9.93 13.43 -13.77
N ALA A 172 -10.91 14.34 -13.97
CA ALA A 172 -11.20 14.89 -15.30
C ALA A 172 -10.03 15.67 -15.91
N ASP A 173 -9.16 16.21 -15.08
CA ASP A 173 -7.99 17.02 -15.45
C ASP A 173 -6.65 16.26 -15.38
N LEU A 174 -6.67 14.96 -15.05
CA LEU A 174 -5.46 14.17 -14.85
C LEU A 174 -5.64 12.70 -15.28
N VAL A 175 -5.69 12.46 -16.59
CA VAL A 175 -5.81 11.09 -17.15
C VAL A 175 -4.68 10.16 -16.72
N ALA A 176 -3.49 10.69 -16.46
CA ALA A 176 -2.34 9.91 -16.00
C ALA A 176 -2.61 9.18 -14.69
N SER A 177 -3.45 9.75 -13.79
CA SER A 177 -3.81 9.11 -12.51
C SER A 177 -4.50 7.77 -12.75
N SER A 178 -5.58 7.75 -13.53
CA SER A 178 -6.31 6.52 -13.82
C SER A 178 -5.51 5.53 -14.66
N LEU A 179 -4.79 6.01 -15.68
CA LEU A 179 -3.98 5.18 -16.56
C LEU A 179 -2.88 4.44 -15.79
N TYR A 180 -2.06 5.16 -15.03
CA TYR A 180 -0.97 4.54 -14.28
C TYR A 180 -1.46 3.63 -13.15
N SER A 181 -2.57 3.98 -12.50
CA SER A 181 -3.21 3.11 -11.52
C SER A 181 -3.65 1.80 -12.15
N VAL A 182 -4.36 1.84 -13.28
CA VAL A 182 -4.82 0.63 -13.97
C VAL A 182 -3.66 -0.24 -14.44
N VAL A 183 -2.60 0.36 -14.99
CA VAL A 183 -1.40 -0.39 -15.40
C VAL A 183 -0.70 -1.03 -14.22
N HIS A 184 -0.56 -0.29 -13.10
CA HIS A 184 0.09 -0.78 -11.89
C HIS A 184 -0.71 -1.91 -11.24
N GLU A 185 -1.99 -1.65 -10.94
CA GLU A 185 -2.87 -2.63 -10.30
C GLU A 185 -3.16 -3.83 -11.23
N GLY A 186 -3.22 -3.59 -12.53
CA GLY A 186 -3.31 -4.62 -13.55
C GLY A 186 -2.09 -5.55 -13.56
N GLY A 187 -0.90 -5.02 -13.28
CA GLY A 187 0.32 -5.83 -13.10
C GLY A 187 0.20 -6.79 -11.91
N HIS A 188 -0.33 -6.31 -10.78
CA HIS A 188 -0.65 -7.17 -9.63
C HIS A 188 -1.74 -8.18 -9.98
N ALA A 189 -2.79 -7.77 -10.69
CA ALA A 189 -3.86 -8.67 -11.11
C ALA A 189 -3.33 -9.80 -12.00
N LEU A 190 -2.45 -9.52 -12.96
CA LEU A 190 -1.81 -10.54 -13.79
C LEU A 190 -1.05 -11.55 -12.95
N TYR A 191 -0.32 -11.11 -11.94
CA TYR A 191 0.36 -12.02 -11.01
C TYR A 191 -0.65 -12.96 -10.32
N GLU A 192 -1.69 -12.41 -9.72
CA GLU A 192 -2.69 -13.18 -8.95
C GLU A 192 -3.49 -14.15 -9.84
N LEU A 193 -3.90 -13.73 -11.04
CA LEU A 193 -4.61 -14.56 -12.02
C LEU A 193 -3.78 -15.75 -12.51
N HIS A 194 -2.44 -15.64 -12.47
CA HIS A 194 -1.51 -16.65 -12.97
C HIS A 194 -0.84 -17.48 -11.87
N VAL A 195 -1.21 -17.30 -10.61
CA VAL A 195 -0.76 -18.19 -9.51
C VAL A 195 -1.18 -19.62 -9.82
N GLY A 196 -0.25 -20.59 -9.66
CA GLY A 196 -0.52 -22.00 -9.87
C GLY A 196 -1.66 -22.50 -8.97
N ARG A 197 -2.51 -23.37 -9.50
CA ARG A 197 -3.67 -23.90 -8.75
C ARG A 197 -3.29 -24.62 -7.47
N GLU A 198 -2.08 -25.14 -7.40
CA GLU A 198 -1.52 -25.80 -6.22
C GLU A 198 -1.08 -24.80 -5.12
N LEU A 199 -1.05 -23.51 -5.44
CA LEU A 199 -0.62 -22.43 -4.54
C LEU A 199 -1.73 -21.44 -4.19
N SER A 200 -2.89 -21.57 -4.84
CA SER A 200 -4.06 -20.69 -4.67
C SER A 200 -5.08 -21.25 -3.69
#